data_ac32a2d2035e749b1b9694379dcd3512
#
_entry.id   ac32a2d2035e749b1b9694379dcd3512
#
_cell.length_a   1.000
_cell.length_b   1.000
_cell.length_c   1.000
_cell.angle_alpha   90.00
_cell.angle_beta   90.00
_cell.angle_gamma   90.00
#
_symmetry.space_group_name_H-M   'P 1'
#
loop_
_entity.id
_entity.type
_entity.pdbx_description
1 polymer ?
#
loop_
_entity_poly.entity_id
_entity_poly.type
_entity_poly.pdbx_seq_one_letter_code
_entity_poly.pdbx_strand_id
1 'polypeptide(L)'
;MVQNLFDRRDFISRAATAAASFASPGLIGSAATTLALAGSDARAQEPRRGGVMNIILQPEPATIVLALNITTQNQLVAPKIYSGLLTYGFDLKPLPNLATSWEISPDGLTYTFHLAKNAKWHDGEPFTADDVIFTTRDMLPEVHARARVNFSQVASVEAPDPHTVVFRLKTPYPGFIYAFETSSAPMMPKHIYAGTDYRNNPANARPIGTGPFRFKEWQRGSIIRMERNPDYFKPGLPYLDGINFVVIPDGAQRLIALESGQVHLASSSDIEFTDVPRLRSLPQIQVETRGYEFLAPLSWLEMNNKRKPMDDKRFRQAVMYALDREFIRDKIFYGLARTPTGPINSVVTFYDGNVKRYALDRKKSEALLDEMGLKRGPDGIRVKLELNPSPVSQTWMRLVQYVKQALRQVGIDVTIRNMDQASSVASMGNHDFDMCFVTNTAFGDPAIGVARSYITSNIRKGVPFTNTCQYSNPRVDELFDAAAKSNDRNERQRLYTEVQQILAEDVPVAWLLELEYAISVNRQMHDVVTTGLGVNESFDRVYMTA
;
A
#
# COMPACT_ATOMS: atom_id res chain seq x y z
N MET A 1 25.48 -20.36 17.76
CA MET A 1 25.46 -20.01 19.19
C MET A 1 25.36 -18.51 19.32
N VAL A 2 24.20 -17.98 19.49
CA VAL A 2 23.68 -16.96 20.39
C VAL A 2 22.20 -16.88 20.10
N GLN A 3 21.47 -17.58 20.92
CA GLN A 3 20.01 -17.58 21.02
C GLN A 3 19.61 -16.66 22.19
N ASN A 4 18.48 -15.99 22.04
CA ASN A 4 17.69 -15.32 23.08
C ASN A 4 18.23 -14.02 23.67
N LEU A 5 17.43 -12.98 23.48
CA LEU A 5 17.11 -12.00 24.51
C LEU A 5 16.03 -11.04 23.96
N PHE A 6 14.79 -11.30 24.35
CA PHE A 6 13.75 -10.33 24.73
C PHE A 6 12.41 -11.06 24.89
N ASP A 7 12.27 -11.68 26.09
CA ASP A 7 10.97 -12.16 26.55
C ASP A 7 10.24 -11.00 27.24
N ARG A 8 8.99 -10.76 26.86
CA ARG A 8 8.11 -9.71 27.42
C ARG A 8 7.82 -9.85 28.91
N ARG A 9 8.23 -10.91 29.54
CA ARG A 9 8.01 -11.16 30.98
C ARG A 9 8.99 -10.44 31.89
N ASP A 10 10.17 -10.04 31.39
CA ASP A 10 11.19 -9.38 32.22
C ASP A 10 10.99 -7.88 32.41
N PHE A 11 10.11 -7.23 31.66
CA PHE A 11 9.86 -5.79 31.81
C PHE A 11 8.89 -5.45 32.95
N ILE A 12 8.09 -6.40 33.42
CA ILE A 12 7.08 -6.18 34.49
C ILE A 12 7.68 -6.43 35.88
N SER A 13 8.78 -7.18 36.01
CA SER A 13 9.35 -7.53 37.31
C SER A 13 10.34 -6.50 37.91
N ARG A 14 10.77 -5.49 37.13
CA ARG A 14 11.75 -4.48 37.60
C ARG A 14 11.16 -3.16 38.09
N ALA A 15 9.83 -2.99 38.06
CA ALA A 15 9.17 -1.78 38.58
C ALA A 15 8.64 -1.91 40.03
N ALA A 16 8.82 -3.05 40.70
CA ALA A 16 8.24 -3.33 42.02
C ALA A 16 9.23 -3.30 43.18
N THR A 17 10.50 -2.90 42.98
CA THR A 17 11.53 -3.01 44.05
C THR A 17 12.24 -1.71 44.40
N ALA A 18 11.53 -0.59 44.43
CA ALA A 18 12.11 0.70 44.85
C ALA A 18 11.11 1.54 45.65
N ALA A 19 10.53 0.96 46.71
CA ALA A 19 9.81 1.75 47.73
C ALA A 19 9.69 0.96 49.06
N ALA A 20 10.78 0.71 49.73
CA ALA A 20 10.75 0.31 51.14
C ALA A 20 12.05 0.71 51.84
N SER A 21 12.12 1.91 52.39
CA SER A 21 12.95 2.26 53.55
C SER A 21 12.64 3.70 53.93
N PHE A 22 11.84 3.86 54.97
CA PHE A 22 11.90 4.88 56.03
C PHE A 22 10.54 4.98 56.73
N ALA A 23 10.40 4.31 57.83
CA ALA A 23 9.43 4.68 58.85
C ALA A 23 9.88 4.16 60.21
N SER A 24 10.09 5.03 61.16
CA SER A 24 10.13 4.77 62.58
C SER A 24 8.84 5.27 63.25
N PRO A 25 8.43 4.74 64.42
CA PRO A 25 7.02 4.57 64.77
C PRO A 25 6.46 5.70 65.65
N GLY A 26 5.16 5.99 65.47
CA GLY A 26 4.35 6.82 66.38
C GLY A 26 2.88 6.48 66.26
N LEU A 27 2.31 6.07 67.40
CA LEU A 27 0.96 5.60 67.68
C LEU A 27 -0.21 6.50 67.22
N ILE A 28 -1.35 5.82 67.05
CA ILE A 28 -2.76 6.10 67.36
C ILE A 28 -3.72 6.09 66.17
N GLY A 29 -4.62 5.11 66.17
CA GLY A 29 -6.07 5.28 65.98
C GLY A 29 -6.68 5.14 64.56
N SER A 30 -7.29 4.01 64.34
CA SER A 30 -8.60 3.76 63.68
C SER A 30 -8.88 4.32 62.28
N ALA A 31 -9.03 3.47 61.41
CA ALA A 31 -10.03 3.22 60.36
C ALA A 31 -9.36 2.66 59.10
N ALA A 32 -9.39 1.36 58.96
CA ALA A 32 -9.00 0.66 57.73
C ALA A 32 -10.06 0.93 56.67
N THR A 33 -9.84 1.92 55.84
CA THR A 33 -10.54 2.03 54.54
C THR A 33 -9.66 1.31 53.51
N THR A 34 -10.01 0.06 53.27
CA THR A 34 -9.45 -0.74 52.17
C THR A 34 -9.86 -0.07 50.86
N LEU A 35 -9.02 0.80 50.31
CA LEU A 35 -9.10 1.15 48.91
C LEU A 35 -8.68 -0.10 48.10
N ALA A 36 -9.69 -0.87 47.67
CA ALA A 36 -9.50 -1.81 46.58
C ALA A 36 -9.13 -1.01 45.32
N LEU A 37 -7.85 -0.92 45.02
CA LEU A 37 -7.37 -0.60 43.67
C LEU A 37 -7.90 -1.72 42.76
N ALA A 38 -9.11 -1.51 42.23
CA ALA A 38 -9.58 -2.25 41.09
C ALA A 38 -8.63 -1.91 39.92
N GLY A 39 -7.53 -2.63 39.83
CA GLY A 39 -6.81 -2.76 38.59
C GLY A 39 -7.79 -3.34 37.58
N SER A 40 -8.30 -2.51 36.68
CA SER A 40 -8.96 -2.98 35.49
C SER A 40 -7.90 -3.72 34.67
N ASP A 41 -7.76 -5.03 34.94
CA ASP A 41 -7.18 -5.93 33.97
C ASP A 41 -7.97 -5.73 32.69
N ALA A 42 -7.39 -5.04 31.72
CA ALA A 42 -7.86 -5.07 30.35
C ALA A 42 -7.61 -6.50 29.86
N ARG A 43 -8.48 -7.44 30.28
CA ARG A 43 -8.55 -8.78 29.69
C ARG A 43 -8.77 -8.54 28.21
N ALA A 44 -7.84 -8.97 27.38
CA ALA A 44 -8.06 -9.07 25.95
C ALA A 44 -9.39 -9.80 25.75
N GLN A 45 -10.36 -9.12 25.19
CA GLN A 45 -11.70 -9.67 25.00
C GLN A 45 -11.57 -10.84 24.03
N GLU A 46 -12.00 -12.03 24.44
CA GLU A 46 -11.91 -13.22 23.57
C GLU A 46 -12.74 -12.99 22.31
N PRO A 47 -12.20 -13.34 21.11
CA PRO A 47 -12.92 -13.20 19.86
C PRO A 47 -14.27 -13.93 19.90
N ARG A 48 -15.33 -13.21 19.56
CA ARG A 48 -16.68 -13.78 19.49
C ARG A 48 -17.01 -14.17 18.06
N ARG A 49 -17.73 -15.28 17.89
CA ARG A 49 -18.29 -15.68 16.60
C ARG A 49 -19.63 -14.99 16.39
N GLY A 50 -19.88 -14.60 15.14
CA GLY A 50 -21.12 -14.02 14.72
C GLY A 50 -20.99 -12.58 14.24
N GLY A 51 -22.09 -12.03 13.76
CA GLY A 51 -22.20 -10.67 13.25
C GLY A 51 -21.82 -10.52 11.77
N VAL A 52 -22.34 -9.44 11.18
CA VAL A 52 -22.07 -9.08 9.77
C VAL A 52 -21.43 -7.69 9.72
N MET A 53 -20.27 -7.60 9.11
CA MET A 53 -19.56 -6.34 8.94
C MET A 53 -20.04 -5.61 7.71
N ASN A 54 -20.46 -4.34 7.84
CA ASN A 54 -20.81 -3.47 6.72
C ASN A 54 -19.62 -2.54 6.40
N ILE A 55 -19.20 -2.49 5.15
CA ILE A 55 -18.03 -1.74 4.67
C ILE A 55 -18.48 -0.80 3.55
N ILE A 56 -18.03 0.44 3.55
CA ILE A 56 -18.26 1.38 2.43
C ILE A 56 -17.52 0.87 1.18
N LEU A 57 -18.16 1.00 0.03
CA LEU A 57 -17.56 0.69 -1.27
C LEU A 57 -17.86 1.83 -2.26
N GLN A 58 -16.80 2.53 -2.69
CA GLN A 58 -16.91 3.61 -3.67
C GLN A 58 -15.57 3.86 -4.39
N PRO A 59 -15.58 3.93 -5.73
CA PRO A 59 -16.68 3.53 -6.64
C PRO A 59 -16.88 2.01 -6.67
N GLU A 60 -18.06 1.61 -7.15
CA GLU A 60 -18.36 0.20 -7.39
C GLU A 60 -17.41 -0.37 -8.46
N PRO A 61 -16.75 -1.53 -8.25
CA PRO A 61 -15.85 -2.11 -9.24
C PRO A 61 -16.63 -2.74 -10.40
N ALA A 62 -16.03 -2.78 -11.59
CA ALA A 62 -16.65 -3.43 -12.76
C ALA A 62 -16.79 -4.94 -12.58
N THR A 63 -15.82 -5.57 -11.93
CA THR A 63 -15.80 -7.00 -11.56
C THR A 63 -15.07 -7.17 -10.24
N ILE A 64 -15.40 -8.24 -9.49
CA ILE A 64 -14.72 -8.64 -8.26
C ILE A 64 -13.79 -9.84 -8.47
N VAL A 65 -13.51 -10.24 -9.71
CA VAL A 65 -12.47 -11.23 -10.04
C VAL A 65 -11.11 -10.52 -9.99
N LEU A 66 -10.33 -10.82 -8.97
CA LEU A 66 -9.10 -10.08 -8.66
C LEU A 66 -8.03 -10.23 -9.75
N ALA A 67 -7.97 -11.38 -10.41
CA ALA A 67 -7.08 -11.61 -11.54
C ALA A 67 -7.34 -10.67 -12.72
N LEU A 68 -8.58 -10.19 -12.90
CA LEU A 68 -8.98 -9.36 -14.03
C LEU A 68 -9.01 -7.86 -13.72
N ASN A 69 -9.07 -7.49 -12.45
CA ASN A 69 -9.22 -6.10 -12.02
C ASN A 69 -8.48 -5.85 -10.70
N ILE A 70 -7.49 -4.96 -10.74
CA ILE A 70 -6.63 -4.59 -9.60
C ILE A 70 -6.89 -3.16 -9.11
N THR A 71 -8.09 -2.62 -9.32
CA THR A 71 -8.47 -1.33 -8.74
C THR A 71 -8.49 -1.39 -7.22
N THR A 72 -8.30 -0.26 -6.56
CA THR A 72 -8.27 -0.17 -5.08
C THR A 72 -9.53 -0.78 -4.46
N GLN A 73 -10.69 -0.55 -5.05
CA GLN A 73 -11.96 -1.10 -4.56
C GLN A 73 -12.01 -2.62 -4.68
N ASN A 74 -11.47 -3.16 -5.77
CA ASN A 74 -11.42 -4.61 -5.91
C ASN A 74 -10.39 -5.25 -4.97
N GLN A 75 -9.27 -4.56 -4.69
CA GLN A 75 -8.31 -5.00 -3.67
C GLN A 75 -8.91 -4.95 -2.24
N LEU A 76 -9.90 -4.12 -1.97
CA LEU A 76 -10.66 -4.16 -0.72
C LEU A 76 -11.64 -5.35 -0.66
N VAL A 77 -12.36 -5.63 -1.74
CA VAL A 77 -13.44 -6.64 -1.80
C VAL A 77 -12.91 -8.06 -1.97
N ALA A 78 -12.10 -8.27 -3.00
CA ALA A 78 -11.77 -9.59 -3.51
C ALA A 78 -10.86 -10.45 -2.61
N PRO A 79 -9.95 -9.91 -1.79
CA PRO A 79 -9.16 -10.74 -0.85
C PRO A 79 -9.97 -11.45 0.24
N LYS A 80 -11.26 -11.15 0.37
CA LYS A 80 -12.18 -11.89 1.25
C LYS A 80 -12.63 -13.20 0.59
N ILE A 81 -12.59 -13.25 -0.75
CA ILE A 81 -12.96 -14.41 -1.57
C ILE A 81 -11.73 -15.22 -1.98
N TYR A 82 -10.65 -14.53 -2.42
CA TYR A 82 -9.43 -15.14 -2.93
C TYR A 82 -8.32 -15.15 -1.89
N SER A 83 -7.37 -16.05 -2.05
CA SER A 83 -6.15 -16.09 -1.24
C SER A 83 -4.92 -16.11 -2.15
N GLY A 84 -3.83 -15.47 -1.69
CA GLY A 84 -2.49 -15.65 -2.23
C GLY A 84 -1.75 -16.77 -1.49
N LEU A 85 -0.54 -17.09 -1.90
CA LEU A 85 0.28 -18.05 -1.17
C LEU A 85 0.77 -17.49 0.16
N LEU A 86 1.06 -16.19 0.23
CA LEU A 86 1.64 -15.51 1.39
C LEU A 86 0.83 -14.26 1.76
N THR A 87 0.99 -13.81 3.00
CA THR A 87 0.67 -12.47 3.48
C THR A 87 1.92 -11.83 4.10
N TYR A 88 1.87 -10.54 4.56
CA TYR A 88 3.06 -9.82 4.99
C TYR A 88 2.79 -9.01 6.25
N GLY A 89 3.63 -9.22 7.27
CA GLY A 89 3.59 -8.45 8.50
C GLY A 89 3.85 -6.95 8.29
N PHE A 90 3.69 -6.15 9.34
CA PHE A 90 4.03 -4.73 9.31
C PHE A 90 5.52 -4.47 9.04
N ASP A 91 6.38 -5.45 9.34
CA ASP A 91 7.83 -5.43 9.04
C ASP A 91 8.16 -5.96 7.64
N LEU A 92 7.14 -6.17 6.80
CA LEU A 92 7.20 -6.70 5.45
C LEU A 92 7.79 -8.13 5.34
N LYS A 93 7.90 -8.84 6.45
CA LYS A 93 8.27 -10.26 6.38
C LYS A 93 7.10 -11.09 5.87
N PRO A 94 7.38 -12.07 5.00
CA PRO A 94 6.34 -12.99 4.55
C PRO A 94 5.80 -13.85 5.69
N LEU A 95 4.49 -14.05 5.71
CA LEU A 95 3.75 -14.86 6.66
C LEU A 95 2.96 -15.94 5.92
N PRO A 96 2.71 -17.11 6.53
CA PRO A 96 1.97 -18.19 5.92
C PRO A 96 0.53 -17.81 5.56
N ASN A 97 0.08 -18.29 4.38
CA ASN A 97 -1.33 -18.29 3.99
C ASN A 97 -1.66 -19.62 3.31
N LEU A 98 -1.97 -19.68 1.99
CA LEU A 98 -2.12 -20.97 1.28
C LEU A 98 -0.83 -21.78 1.26
N ALA A 99 0.34 -21.13 1.24
CA ALA A 99 1.62 -21.77 1.56
C ALA A 99 1.83 -21.73 3.08
N THR A 100 2.01 -22.88 3.69
CA THR A 100 2.24 -23.04 5.13
C THR A 100 3.70 -22.87 5.52
N SER A 101 4.60 -23.14 4.57
CA SER A 101 6.04 -22.91 4.67
C SER A 101 6.66 -22.79 3.28
N TRP A 102 7.89 -22.30 3.23
CA TRP A 102 8.65 -22.19 1.97
C TRP A 102 10.15 -22.27 2.26
N GLU A 103 10.90 -22.60 1.21
CA GLU A 103 12.35 -22.65 1.19
C GLU A 103 12.87 -21.89 -0.01
N ILE A 104 14.00 -21.20 0.17
CA ILE A 104 14.70 -20.50 -0.90
C ILE A 104 16.12 -21.07 -0.94
N SER A 105 16.56 -21.54 -2.12
CA SER A 105 17.91 -22.05 -2.29
C SER A 105 18.97 -20.97 -2.03
N PRO A 106 20.18 -21.32 -1.58
CA PRO A 106 21.23 -20.35 -1.28
C PRO A 106 21.61 -19.44 -2.46
N ASP A 107 21.49 -19.94 -3.69
CA ASP A 107 21.71 -19.18 -4.92
C ASP A 107 20.55 -18.27 -5.30
N GLY A 108 19.40 -18.37 -4.58
CA GLY A 108 18.18 -17.58 -4.83
C GLY A 108 17.46 -17.93 -6.13
N LEU A 109 17.76 -19.06 -6.75
CA LEU A 109 17.18 -19.49 -8.01
C LEU A 109 15.97 -20.42 -7.84
N THR A 110 15.82 -21.05 -6.68
CA THR A 110 14.74 -22.02 -6.45
C THR A 110 13.91 -21.61 -5.24
N TYR A 111 12.60 -21.53 -5.42
CA TYR A 111 11.61 -21.25 -4.38
C TYR A 111 10.67 -22.45 -4.29
N THR A 112 10.66 -23.13 -3.16
CA THR A 112 9.78 -24.27 -2.88
C THR A 112 8.72 -23.86 -1.88
N PHE A 113 7.43 -24.02 -2.24
CA PHE A 113 6.30 -23.71 -1.36
C PHE A 113 5.55 -25.00 -1.01
N HIS A 114 5.26 -25.17 0.29
CA HIS A 114 4.44 -26.25 0.81
C HIS A 114 3.03 -25.75 1.09
N LEU A 115 2.03 -26.32 0.43
CA LEU A 115 0.65 -25.85 0.45
C LEU A 115 -0.16 -26.46 1.60
N ALA A 116 -1.20 -25.75 2.03
CA ALA A 116 -2.17 -26.22 3.01
C ALA A 116 -2.96 -27.43 2.45
N LYS A 117 -2.78 -28.61 3.04
CA LYS A 117 -3.38 -29.86 2.57
C LYS A 117 -4.90 -29.94 2.69
N ASN A 118 -5.49 -29.12 3.55
CA ASN A 118 -6.92 -29.03 3.82
C ASN A 118 -7.60 -27.86 3.10
N ALA A 119 -6.89 -27.11 2.27
CA ALA A 119 -7.48 -26.01 1.53
C ALA A 119 -8.40 -26.52 0.41
N LYS A 120 -9.59 -25.89 0.30
CA LYS A 120 -10.60 -26.20 -0.71
C LYS A 120 -11.10 -24.93 -1.36
N TRP A 121 -11.49 -25.05 -2.60
CA TRP A 121 -12.29 -24.04 -3.28
C TRP A 121 -13.70 -23.95 -2.68
N HIS A 122 -14.40 -22.84 -2.89
CA HIS A 122 -15.73 -22.61 -2.32
C HIS A 122 -16.79 -23.61 -2.84
N ASP A 123 -16.55 -24.26 -3.93
CA ASP A 123 -17.39 -25.34 -4.50
C ASP A 123 -17.05 -26.73 -3.96
N GLY A 124 -16.04 -26.83 -3.11
CA GLY A 124 -15.64 -28.08 -2.43
C GLY A 124 -14.47 -28.81 -3.07
N GLU A 125 -14.05 -28.43 -4.28
CA GLU A 125 -12.88 -29.03 -4.96
C GLU A 125 -11.60 -28.73 -4.17
N PRO A 126 -10.62 -29.67 -4.11
CA PRO A 126 -9.38 -29.45 -3.39
C PRO A 126 -8.51 -28.40 -4.09
N PHE A 127 -7.84 -27.54 -3.32
CA PHE A 127 -6.80 -26.65 -3.82
C PHE A 127 -5.48 -27.42 -3.88
N THR A 128 -4.81 -27.40 -5.04
CA THR A 128 -3.58 -28.15 -5.28
C THR A 128 -2.50 -27.30 -5.97
N ALA A 129 -1.31 -27.87 -6.07
CA ALA A 129 -0.17 -27.29 -6.79
C ALA A 129 -0.50 -27.04 -8.28
N ASP A 130 -1.39 -27.80 -8.88
CA ASP A 130 -1.85 -27.61 -10.25
C ASP A 130 -2.57 -26.26 -10.44
N ASP A 131 -3.35 -25.81 -9.43
CA ASP A 131 -3.99 -24.50 -9.46
C ASP A 131 -2.95 -23.37 -9.39
N VAL A 132 -1.89 -23.55 -8.60
CA VAL A 132 -0.79 -22.58 -8.52
C VAL A 132 -0.06 -22.49 -9.86
N ILE A 133 0.26 -23.62 -10.48
CA ILE A 133 0.91 -23.65 -11.79
C ILE A 133 0.02 -22.97 -12.83
N PHE A 134 -1.25 -23.36 -12.92
CA PHE A 134 -2.22 -22.75 -13.83
C PHE A 134 -2.30 -21.23 -13.62
N THR A 135 -2.44 -20.82 -12.37
CA THR A 135 -2.56 -19.40 -12.02
C THR A 135 -1.34 -18.61 -12.47
N THR A 136 -0.14 -19.06 -12.09
CA THR A 136 1.08 -18.26 -12.24
C THR A 136 1.74 -18.37 -13.61
N ARG A 137 1.54 -19.49 -14.31
CA ARG A 137 2.11 -19.76 -15.65
C ARG A 137 1.15 -19.39 -16.78
N ASP A 138 -0.13 -19.75 -16.63
CA ASP A 138 -1.07 -19.69 -17.74
C ASP A 138 -1.98 -18.45 -17.66
N MET A 139 -2.71 -18.23 -16.55
CA MET A 139 -3.74 -17.21 -16.48
C MET A 139 -3.20 -15.80 -16.18
N LEU A 140 -2.49 -15.62 -15.05
CA LEU A 140 -2.09 -14.28 -14.63
C LEU A 140 -1.16 -13.55 -15.61
N PRO A 141 -0.18 -14.18 -16.27
CA PRO A 141 0.64 -13.50 -17.28
C PRO A 141 -0.17 -12.93 -18.45
N GLU A 142 -1.33 -13.52 -18.76
CA GLU A 142 -2.21 -13.05 -19.83
C GLU A 142 -3.07 -11.84 -19.37
N VAL A 143 -3.66 -11.92 -18.20
CA VAL A 143 -4.73 -10.97 -17.80
C VAL A 143 -4.32 -9.96 -16.74
N HIS A 144 -3.27 -10.21 -15.97
CA HIS A 144 -2.87 -9.41 -14.81
C HIS A 144 -1.53 -8.72 -15.03
N ALA A 145 -1.55 -7.40 -15.27
CA ALA A 145 -0.37 -6.64 -15.69
C ALA A 145 0.84 -6.75 -14.71
N ARG A 146 0.59 -6.74 -13.39
CA ARG A 146 1.64 -6.86 -12.38
C ARG A 146 2.24 -8.26 -12.34
N ALA A 147 1.39 -9.28 -12.34
CA ALA A 147 1.85 -10.67 -12.35
C ALA A 147 2.68 -11.00 -13.59
N ARG A 148 2.31 -10.47 -14.76
CA ARG A 148 3.12 -10.62 -15.99
C ARG A 148 4.56 -10.20 -15.79
N VAL A 149 4.79 -9.09 -15.06
CA VAL A 149 6.15 -8.61 -14.77
C VAL A 149 6.81 -9.49 -13.69
N ASN A 150 6.12 -9.75 -12.59
CA ASN A 150 6.65 -10.49 -11.45
C ASN A 150 7.06 -11.92 -11.85
N PHE A 151 6.23 -12.62 -12.64
CA PHE A 151 6.49 -13.99 -13.08
C PHE A 151 7.34 -14.08 -14.37
N SER A 152 7.73 -12.97 -14.99
CA SER A 152 8.59 -12.96 -16.19
C SER A 152 9.97 -13.57 -15.95
N GLN A 153 10.45 -13.58 -14.72
CA GLN A 153 11.73 -14.15 -14.32
C GLN A 153 11.66 -15.66 -14.05
N VAL A 154 10.46 -16.26 -14.06
CA VAL A 154 10.29 -17.70 -13.86
C VAL A 154 10.75 -18.45 -15.12
N ALA A 155 11.68 -19.39 -14.94
CA ALA A 155 12.13 -20.32 -15.99
C ALA A 155 11.22 -21.53 -16.08
N SER A 156 10.89 -22.14 -14.94
CA SER A 156 9.93 -23.24 -14.83
C SER A 156 9.17 -23.19 -13.51
N VAL A 157 7.98 -23.80 -13.51
CA VAL A 157 7.20 -24.07 -12.30
C VAL A 157 6.73 -25.53 -12.37
N GLU A 158 6.96 -26.28 -11.30
CA GLU A 158 6.77 -27.72 -11.22
C GLU A 158 6.00 -28.10 -9.95
N ALA A 159 5.23 -29.19 -9.99
CA ALA A 159 4.56 -29.78 -8.84
C ALA A 159 5.05 -31.22 -8.66
N PRO A 160 6.02 -31.48 -7.77
CA PRO A 160 6.48 -32.83 -7.49
C PRO A 160 5.42 -33.68 -6.79
N ASP A 161 4.48 -33.05 -6.10
CA ASP A 161 3.30 -33.66 -5.48
C ASP A 161 2.15 -32.61 -5.40
N PRO A 162 0.91 -33.03 -5.07
CA PRO A 162 -0.24 -32.11 -5.05
C PRO A 162 -0.14 -30.92 -4.10
N HIS A 163 0.80 -30.92 -3.17
CA HIS A 163 0.94 -29.87 -2.13
C HIS A 163 2.33 -29.25 -2.09
N THR A 164 3.15 -29.46 -3.10
CA THR A 164 4.46 -28.82 -3.23
C THR A 164 4.59 -28.17 -4.60
N VAL A 165 4.98 -26.89 -4.62
CA VAL A 165 5.26 -26.12 -5.85
C VAL A 165 6.69 -25.62 -5.83
N VAL A 166 7.40 -25.83 -6.93
CA VAL A 166 8.79 -25.41 -7.11
C VAL A 166 8.88 -24.42 -8.26
N PHE A 167 9.27 -23.19 -7.97
CA PHE A 167 9.60 -22.18 -8.98
C PHE A 167 11.10 -22.14 -9.17
N ARG A 168 11.55 -22.18 -10.44
CA ARG A 168 12.95 -21.94 -10.81
C ARG A 168 13.04 -20.63 -11.57
N LEU A 169 13.93 -19.74 -11.14
CA LEU A 169 14.14 -18.44 -11.75
C LEU A 169 15.26 -18.47 -12.78
N LYS A 170 15.21 -17.60 -13.78
CA LYS A 170 16.25 -17.40 -14.80
C LYS A 170 17.51 -16.76 -14.20
N THR A 171 17.33 -15.86 -13.25
CA THR A 171 18.37 -15.14 -12.50
C THR A 171 17.90 -14.96 -11.07
N PRO A 172 18.79 -14.79 -10.09
CA PRO A 172 18.38 -14.47 -8.72
C PRO A 172 17.51 -13.21 -8.70
N TYR A 173 16.44 -13.25 -7.94
CA TYR A 173 15.50 -12.12 -7.80
C TYR A 173 14.85 -12.15 -6.41
N PRO A 174 15.52 -11.66 -5.37
CA PRO A 174 15.01 -11.72 -3.99
C PRO A 174 13.65 -11.04 -3.79
N GLY A 175 13.29 -10.06 -4.63
CA GLY A 175 11.97 -9.45 -4.65
C GLY A 175 10.84 -10.42 -5.02
N PHE A 176 11.14 -11.58 -5.63
CA PHE A 176 10.15 -12.56 -6.08
C PHE A 176 9.23 -13.03 -4.96
N ILE A 177 9.74 -13.14 -3.72
CA ILE A 177 8.93 -13.53 -2.58
C ILE A 177 7.70 -12.61 -2.38
N TYR A 178 7.78 -11.34 -2.74
CA TYR A 178 6.69 -10.36 -2.61
C TYR A 178 5.63 -10.45 -3.73
N ALA A 179 5.83 -11.33 -4.72
CA ALA A 179 4.85 -11.54 -5.79
C ALA A 179 3.62 -12.34 -5.35
N PHE A 180 3.63 -12.96 -4.17
CA PHE A 180 2.65 -13.98 -3.75
C PHE A 180 1.56 -13.47 -2.80
N GLU A 181 1.46 -12.15 -2.56
CA GLU A 181 0.31 -11.59 -1.85
C GLU A 181 -0.96 -11.67 -2.72
N THR A 182 -2.11 -11.65 -2.07
CA THR A 182 -3.40 -11.93 -2.72
C THR A 182 -3.70 -11.02 -3.91
N SER A 183 -3.38 -9.71 -3.84
CA SER A 183 -3.69 -8.80 -4.96
C SER A 183 -2.68 -8.88 -6.11
N SER A 184 -1.47 -9.42 -5.88
CA SER A 184 -0.46 -9.65 -6.92
C SER A 184 -0.60 -11.01 -7.58
N ALA A 185 -0.99 -12.03 -6.80
CA ALA A 185 -1.19 -13.39 -7.29
C ALA A 185 -2.39 -14.06 -6.58
N PRO A 186 -3.63 -13.64 -6.89
CA PRO A 186 -4.80 -14.37 -6.43
C PRO A 186 -4.79 -15.77 -7.04
N MET A 187 -4.86 -16.81 -6.22
CA MET A 187 -4.99 -18.18 -6.73
C MET A 187 -6.34 -18.35 -7.40
N MET A 188 -6.33 -18.95 -8.60
CA MET A 188 -7.51 -19.11 -9.46
C MET A 188 -7.79 -20.60 -9.73
N PRO A 189 -9.07 -21.02 -9.71
CA PRO A 189 -9.44 -22.42 -9.85
C PRO A 189 -9.23 -22.92 -11.29
N LYS A 190 -8.26 -23.82 -11.45
CA LYS A 190 -7.92 -24.44 -12.75
C LYS A 190 -9.14 -25.12 -13.37
N HIS A 191 -9.94 -25.85 -12.58
CA HIS A 191 -11.10 -26.60 -13.05
C HIS A 191 -12.22 -25.69 -13.63
N ILE A 192 -12.23 -24.39 -13.29
CA ILE A 192 -13.22 -23.44 -13.82
C ILE A 192 -12.67 -22.67 -15.03
N TYR A 193 -11.40 -22.28 -15.00
CA TYR A 193 -10.86 -21.33 -15.96
C TYR A 193 -10.01 -21.97 -17.06
N ALA A 194 -9.44 -23.17 -16.87
CA ALA A 194 -8.57 -23.77 -17.88
C ALA A 194 -9.33 -24.04 -19.20
N GLY A 195 -8.73 -23.60 -20.30
CA GLY A 195 -9.31 -23.78 -21.64
C GLY A 195 -10.49 -22.83 -21.96
N THR A 196 -10.74 -21.82 -21.14
CA THR A 196 -11.80 -20.82 -21.36
C THR A 196 -11.25 -19.46 -21.74
N ASP A 197 -12.11 -18.56 -22.24
CA ASP A 197 -11.79 -17.14 -22.28
C ASP A 197 -11.91 -16.55 -20.86
N TYR A 198 -10.78 -16.24 -20.23
CA TYR A 198 -10.73 -15.78 -18.84
C TYR A 198 -11.58 -14.53 -18.59
N ARG A 199 -11.63 -13.60 -19.56
CA ARG A 199 -12.35 -12.32 -19.42
C ARG A 199 -13.86 -12.48 -19.55
N ASN A 200 -14.30 -13.43 -20.36
CA ASN A 200 -15.71 -13.67 -20.66
C ASN A 200 -16.25 -14.96 -20.02
N ASN A 201 -15.50 -15.55 -19.06
CA ASN A 201 -15.96 -16.75 -18.37
C ASN A 201 -17.21 -16.45 -17.53
N PRO A 202 -18.32 -17.23 -17.65
CA PRO A 202 -19.54 -17.04 -16.87
C PRO A 202 -19.32 -17.07 -15.34
N ALA A 203 -18.31 -17.79 -14.86
CA ALA A 203 -17.95 -17.85 -13.45
C ALA A 203 -17.50 -16.48 -12.88
N ASN A 204 -17.13 -15.52 -13.73
CA ASN A 204 -16.81 -14.15 -13.30
C ASN A 204 -17.98 -13.45 -12.61
N ALA A 205 -19.23 -13.87 -12.87
CA ALA A 205 -20.43 -13.34 -12.22
C ALA A 205 -20.63 -13.88 -10.79
N ARG A 206 -20.06 -15.06 -10.50
CA ARG A 206 -20.15 -15.72 -9.19
C ARG A 206 -18.78 -16.28 -8.81
N PRO A 207 -17.86 -15.42 -8.37
CA PRO A 207 -16.47 -15.80 -8.15
C PRO A 207 -16.33 -16.87 -7.07
N ILE A 208 -15.46 -17.84 -7.35
CA ILE A 208 -15.09 -18.93 -6.47
C ILE A 208 -13.62 -18.75 -6.10
N GLY A 209 -13.32 -18.79 -4.80
CA GLY A 209 -11.98 -18.67 -4.26
C GLY A 209 -11.74 -19.67 -3.13
N THR A 210 -10.66 -19.46 -2.39
CA THR A 210 -10.27 -20.26 -1.22
C THR A 210 -10.38 -19.46 0.08
N GLY A 211 -10.89 -18.23 -0.01
CA GLY A 211 -10.93 -17.27 1.09
C GLY A 211 -11.93 -17.58 2.19
N PRO A 212 -11.91 -16.77 3.27
CA PRO A 212 -12.77 -17.00 4.45
C PRO A 212 -14.25 -16.69 4.19
N PHE A 213 -14.56 -15.98 3.11
CA PHE A 213 -15.95 -15.64 2.78
C PHE A 213 -16.27 -16.07 1.35
N ARG A 214 -17.50 -16.59 1.16
CA ARG A 214 -18.07 -16.99 -0.12
C ARG A 214 -18.91 -15.86 -0.68
N PHE A 215 -18.84 -15.65 -2.00
CA PHE A 215 -19.74 -14.74 -2.70
C PHE A 215 -21.19 -15.22 -2.56
N LYS A 216 -22.09 -14.33 -2.15
CA LYS A 216 -23.52 -14.63 -2.02
C LYS A 216 -24.34 -13.96 -3.12
N GLU A 217 -24.27 -12.64 -3.20
CA GLU A 217 -25.00 -11.85 -4.20
C GLU A 217 -24.36 -10.50 -4.46
N TRP A 218 -24.65 -9.94 -5.60
CA TRP A 218 -24.31 -8.58 -5.97
C TRP A 218 -25.52 -7.86 -6.57
N GLN A 219 -26.07 -6.89 -5.85
CA GLN A 219 -27.07 -5.96 -6.33
C GLN A 219 -26.37 -4.69 -6.79
N ARG A 220 -26.20 -4.54 -8.11
CA ARG A 220 -25.49 -3.42 -8.70
C ARG A 220 -26.00 -2.07 -8.22
N GLY A 221 -25.07 -1.14 -7.94
CA GLY A 221 -25.37 0.19 -7.40
C GLY A 221 -25.82 0.21 -5.94
N SER A 222 -25.84 -0.95 -5.24
CA SER A 222 -26.36 -1.07 -3.87
C SER A 222 -25.42 -1.83 -2.94
N ILE A 223 -25.20 -3.12 -3.18
CA ILE A 223 -24.53 -3.97 -2.19
C ILE A 223 -23.92 -5.22 -2.80
N ILE A 224 -22.73 -5.61 -2.29
CA ILE A 224 -22.16 -6.94 -2.48
C ILE A 224 -22.25 -7.66 -1.14
N ARG A 225 -22.81 -8.87 -1.09
CA ARG A 225 -22.91 -9.69 0.11
C ARG A 225 -22.03 -10.93 0.02
N MET A 226 -21.35 -11.20 1.11
CA MET A 226 -20.55 -12.40 1.30
C MET A 226 -20.99 -13.09 2.59
N GLU A 227 -20.92 -14.41 2.59
CA GLU A 227 -21.22 -15.24 3.77
C GLU A 227 -19.98 -16.04 4.19
N ARG A 228 -19.95 -16.45 5.44
CA ARG A 228 -18.87 -17.27 6.01
C ARG A 228 -18.61 -18.52 5.15
N ASN A 229 -17.35 -18.81 4.89
CA ASN A 229 -16.91 -20.10 4.39
C ASN A 229 -16.76 -21.10 5.55
N PRO A 230 -17.65 -22.10 5.73
CA PRO A 230 -17.56 -23.05 6.83
C PRO A 230 -16.36 -24.00 6.68
N ASP A 231 -15.86 -24.19 5.45
CA ASP A 231 -14.75 -25.08 5.12
C ASP A 231 -13.42 -24.35 4.95
N TYR A 232 -13.29 -23.16 5.58
CA TYR A 232 -12.06 -22.38 5.48
C TYR A 232 -10.88 -23.14 6.10
N PHE A 233 -9.75 -23.17 5.40
CA PHE A 233 -8.60 -24.01 5.75
C PHE A 233 -7.90 -23.63 7.06
N LYS A 234 -8.09 -22.41 7.59
CA LYS A 234 -7.57 -22.01 8.91
C LYS A 234 -8.60 -22.38 9.99
N PRO A 235 -8.28 -23.31 10.89
CA PRO A 235 -9.24 -23.81 11.87
C PRO A 235 -9.81 -22.71 12.76
N GLY A 236 -11.11 -22.75 12.98
CA GLY A 236 -11.80 -21.80 13.86
C GLY A 236 -12.11 -20.45 13.25
N LEU A 237 -11.70 -20.16 12.02
CA LEU A 237 -11.93 -18.92 11.31
C LEU A 237 -12.90 -19.11 10.13
N PRO A 238 -13.49 -18.03 9.60
CA PRO A 238 -13.51 -16.68 10.15
C PRO A 238 -14.47 -16.55 11.34
N TYR A 239 -14.34 -15.46 12.11
CA TYR A 239 -15.25 -15.20 13.25
C TYR A 239 -16.60 -14.62 12.80
N LEU A 240 -16.63 -13.70 11.83
CA LEU A 240 -17.86 -13.09 11.31
C LEU A 240 -18.73 -14.10 10.55
N ASP A 241 -20.05 -13.86 10.53
CA ASP A 241 -21.01 -14.61 9.69
C ASP A 241 -21.00 -14.16 8.24
N GLY A 242 -20.59 -12.91 7.98
CA GLY A 242 -20.52 -12.35 6.63
C GLY A 242 -20.00 -10.94 6.59
N ILE A 243 -19.83 -10.45 5.36
CA ILE A 243 -19.43 -9.08 5.05
C ILE A 243 -20.35 -8.52 3.97
N ASN A 244 -20.81 -7.28 4.17
CA ASN A 244 -21.54 -6.51 3.18
C ASN A 244 -20.68 -5.32 2.74
N PHE A 245 -20.50 -5.15 1.44
CA PHE A 245 -19.93 -3.93 0.85
C PHE A 245 -21.08 -3.07 0.34
N VAL A 246 -21.28 -1.92 0.98
CA VAL A 246 -22.42 -1.02 0.74
C VAL A 246 -21.98 0.11 -0.17
N VAL A 247 -22.60 0.25 -1.32
CA VAL A 247 -22.30 1.32 -2.29
C VAL A 247 -22.97 2.60 -1.84
N ILE A 248 -22.17 3.60 -1.46
CA ILE A 248 -22.64 4.93 -1.03
C ILE A 248 -21.88 5.98 -1.85
N PRO A 249 -22.47 6.50 -2.95
CA PRO A 249 -21.79 7.43 -3.85
C PRO A 249 -21.47 8.79 -3.21
N ASP A 250 -22.38 9.32 -2.40
CA ASP A 250 -22.26 10.65 -1.80
C ASP A 250 -21.32 10.65 -0.58
N GLY A 251 -20.34 11.57 -0.56
CA GLY A 251 -19.33 11.65 0.50
C GLY A 251 -19.89 12.01 1.87
N ALA A 252 -20.88 12.92 1.94
CA ALA A 252 -21.50 13.30 3.20
C ALA A 252 -22.35 12.15 3.77
N GLN A 253 -23.04 11.41 2.92
CA GLN A 253 -23.79 10.21 3.33
C GLN A 253 -22.84 9.12 3.85
N ARG A 254 -21.64 8.91 3.24
CA ARG A 254 -20.65 7.97 3.77
C ARG A 254 -20.23 8.32 5.20
N LEU A 255 -19.97 9.61 5.44
CA LEU A 255 -19.59 10.09 6.77
C LEU A 255 -20.70 9.83 7.79
N ILE A 256 -21.95 10.18 7.47
CA ILE A 256 -23.12 9.94 8.33
C ILE A 256 -23.33 8.44 8.60
N ALA A 257 -23.21 7.60 7.58
CA ALA A 257 -23.38 6.15 7.73
C ALA A 257 -22.32 5.54 8.67
N LEU A 258 -21.07 6.03 8.62
CA LEU A 258 -20.02 5.61 9.53
C LEU A 258 -20.25 6.11 10.96
N GLU A 259 -20.63 7.37 11.13
CA GLU A 259 -20.88 7.98 12.45
C GLU A 259 -22.08 7.36 13.17
N SER A 260 -23.12 6.99 12.41
CA SER A 260 -24.31 6.33 12.97
C SER A 260 -24.13 4.84 13.25
N GLY A 261 -23.00 4.22 12.80
CA GLY A 261 -22.78 2.79 12.90
C GLY A 261 -23.55 1.94 11.87
N GLN A 262 -24.19 2.56 10.87
CA GLN A 262 -24.81 1.83 9.76
C GLN A 262 -23.77 1.06 8.95
N VAL A 263 -22.57 1.62 8.81
CA VAL A 263 -21.39 0.96 8.30
C VAL A 263 -20.29 0.94 9.35
N HIS A 264 -19.44 -0.09 9.34
CA HIS A 264 -18.44 -0.33 10.36
C HIS A 264 -17.02 0.07 9.93
N LEU A 265 -16.79 0.21 8.62
CA LEU A 265 -15.49 0.55 8.06
C LEU A 265 -15.62 1.46 6.85
N ALA A 266 -14.77 2.48 6.82
CA ALA A 266 -14.46 3.30 5.67
C ALA A 266 -12.95 3.21 5.38
N SER A 267 -12.59 2.89 4.14
CA SER A 267 -11.20 2.85 3.68
C SER A 267 -10.68 4.24 3.31
N SER A 268 -9.42 4.34 2.95
CA SER A 268 -8.73 5.62 2.66
C SER A 268 -9.38 6.50 1.58
N SER A 269 -10.11 5.90 0.64
CA SER A 269 -10.75 6.63 -0.47
C SER A 269 -12.20 7.04 -0.18
N ASP A 270 -12.76 6.58 0.93
CA ASP A 270 -14.17 6.77 1.23
C ASP A 270 -14.45 8.06 1.98
N ILE A 271 -13.48 8.57 2.73
CA ILE A 271 -13.58 9.75 3.58
C ILE A 271 -12.52 10.77 3.14
N GLU A 272 -12.90 12.04 3.06
CA GLU A 272 -11.95 13.13 2.78
C GLU A 272 -10.98 13.32 3.96
N PHE A 273 -9.74 13.68 3.65
CA PHE A 273 -8.72 13.95 4.67
C PHE A 273 -9.17 15.03 5.66
N THR A 274 -10.01 15.98 5.22
CA THR A 274 -10.57 17.04 6.04
C THR A 274 -11.46 16.54 7.17
N ASP A 275 -12.09 15.38 7.01
CA ASP A 275 -13.06 14.82 7.97
C ASP A 275 -12.38 13.92 9.02
N VAL A 276 -11.16 13.46 8.74
CA VAL A 276 -10.43 12.54 9.64
C VAL A 276 -10.20 13.12 11.05
N PRO A 277 -9.82 14.41 11.23
CA PRO A 277 -9.71 14.99 12.58
C PRO A 277 -11.02 14.92 13.37
N ARG A 278 -12.18 15.13 12.72
CA ARG A 278 -13.50 14.98 13.33
C ARG A 278 -13.75 13.53 13.74
N LEU A 279 -13.51 12.58 12.84
CA LEU A 279 -13.69 11.14 13.12
C LEU A 279 -12.83 10.69 14.31
N ARG A 280 -11.60 11.17 14.42
CA ARG A 280 -10.72 10.89 15.58
C ARG A 280 -11.29 11.36 16.91
N SER A 281 -12.16 12.39 16.92
CA SER A 281 -12.79 12.90 18.13
C SER A 281 -14.03 12.12 18.57
N LEU A 282 -14.54 11.24 17.75
CA LEU A 282 -15.76 10.45 18.03
C LEU A 282 -15.40 9.21 18.88
N PRO A 283 -16.06 9.01 20.03
CA PRO A 283 -15.73 7.90 20.93
C PRO A 283 -15.97 6.51 20.31
N GLN A 284 -16.92 6.39 19.38
CA GLN A 284 -17.26 5.13 18.72
C GLN A 284 -16.38 4.80 17.53
N ILE A 285 -15.50 5.72 17.07
CA ILE A 285 -14.66 5.53 15.90
C ILE A 285 -13.19 5.40 16.34
N GLN A 286 -12.49 4.49 15.72
CA GLN A 286 -11.03 4.40 15.74
C GLN A 286 -10.51 4.73 14.35
N VAL A 287 -9.47 5.55 14.27
CA VAL A 287 -8.75 5.85 13.03
C VAL A 287 -7.38 5.20 13.11
N GLU A 288 -7.13 4.25 12.24
CA GLU A 288 -5.84 3.57 12.07
C GLU A 288 -5.15 4.08 10.81
N THR A 289 -3.84 4.26 10.85
CA THR A 289 -3.02 4.70 9.70
C THR A 289 -1.98 3.64 9.28
N ARG A 290 -1.88 2.54 10.01
CA ARG A 290 -1.11 1.36 9.61
C ARG A 290 -1.90 0.47 8.64
N GLY A 291 -1.21 -0.53 8.07
CA GLY A 291 -1.81 -1.48 7.14
C GLY A 291 -1.65 -1.09 5.67
N TYR A 292 -0.73 -0.17 5.40
CA TYR A 292 -0.33 0.20 4.04
C TYR A 292 1.18 0.07 3.82
N GLU A 293 1.89 -0.59 4.74
CA GLU A 293 3.34 -0.75 4.70
C GLU A 293 3.79 -1.53 3.46
N PHE A 294 3.00 -2.53 3.04
CA PHE A 294 3.30 -3.28 1.81
C PHE A 294 3.15 -2.42 0.55
N LEU A 295 2.14 -1.59 0.51
CA LEU A 295 1.93 -0.63 -0.59
C LEU A 295 2.90 0.54 -0.49
N ALA A 296 3.14 1.06 0.73
CA ALA A 296 4.01 2.18 1.04
C ALA A 296 3.87 3.33 0.01
N PRO A 297 2.68 3.96 -0.08
CA PRO A 297 2.38 4.93 -1.12
C PRO A 297 3.27 6.17 -1.01
N LEU A 298 3.88 6.56 -2.12
CA LEU A 298 4.71 7.75 -2.26
C LEU A 298 4.16 8.64 -3.37
N SER A 299 3.84 9.87 -3.03
CA SER A 299 3.25 10.85 -3.95
C SER A 299 4.23 11.96 -4.28
N TRP A 300 4.24 12.37 -5.54
CA TRP A 300 5.12 13.43 -6.04
C TRP A 300 4.46 14.28 -7.13
N LEU A 301 5.06 15.46 -7.34
CA LEU A 301 4.85 16.25 -8.55
C LEU A 301 5.83 15.73 -9.60
N GLU A 302 5.31 15.11 -10.64
CA GLU A 302 6.06 14.62 -11.78
C GLU A 302 6.40 15.76 -12.70
N MET A 303 7.63 15.80 -13.19
CA MET A 303 8.14 16.78 -14.15
C MET A 303 8.65 16.05 -15.39
N ASN A 304 8.25 16.46 -16.58
CA ASN A 304 8.69 15.81 -17.81
C ASN A 304 10.15 16.19 -18.13
N ASN A 305 11.09 15.29 -17.83
CA ASN A 305 12.53 15.56 -17.96
C ASN A 305 13.02 15.70 -19.41
N LYS A 306 12.14 15.55 -20.40
CA LYS A 306 12.45 15.82 -21.83
C LYS A 306 11.92 17.17 -22.31
N ARG A 307 11.19 17.91 -21.48
CA ARG A 307 10.67 19.24 -21.81
C ARG A 307 11.46 20.33 -21.08
N LYS A 308 11.76 21.42 -21.78
CA LYS A 308 12.37 22.60 -21.16
C LYS A 308 11.36 23.34 -20.31
N PRO A 309 11.80 23.86 -19.13
CA PRO A 309 13.17 23.81 -18.58
C PRO A 309 13.42 22.62 -17.64
N MET A 310 12.49 21.64 -17.55
CA MET A 310 12.59 20.50 -16.65
C MET A 310 13.67 19.48 -17.05
N ASP A 311 14.26 19.61 -18.24
CA ASP A 311 15.44 18.85 -18.69
C ASP A 311 16.70 19.19 -17.88
N ASP A 312 16.77 20.39 -17.28
CA ASP A 312 17.86 20.79 -16.38
C ASP A 312 17.53 20.44 -14.92
N LYS A 313 18.42 19.72 -14.25
CA LYS A 313 18.22 19.36 -12.83
C LYS A 313 18.12 20.56 -11.89
N ARG A 314 18.77 21.68 -12.22
CA ARG A 314 18.69 22.91 -11.43
C ARG A 314 17.27 23.45 -11.36
N PHE A 315 16.50 23.33 -12.46
CA PHE A 315 15.08 23.69 -12.45
C PHE A 315 14.28 22.79 -11.51
N ARG A 316 14.49 21.48 -11.58
CA ARG A 316 13.78 20.51 -10.73
C ARG A 316 14.14 20.68 -9.25
N GLN A 317 15.39 20.99 -8.95
CA GLN A 317 15.84 21.38 -7.60
C GLN A 317 15.20 22.71 -7.15
N ALA A 318 15.07 23.69 -8.03
CA ALA A 318 14.39 24.95 -7.74
C ALA A 318 12.92 24.73 -7.38
N VAL A 319 12.22 23.85 -8.10
CA VAL A 319 10.85 23.44 -7.76
C VAL A 319 10.79 22.81 -6.36
N MET A 320 11.74 21.91 -6.00
CA MET A 320 11.79 21.32 -4.66
C MET A 320 11.99 22.38 -3.56
N TYR A 321 12.86 23.36 -3.76
CA TYR A 321 13.09 24.45 -2.80
C TYR A 321 11.92 25.45 -2.71
N ALA A 322 11.05 25.52 -3.75
CA ALA A 322 9.89 26.42 -3.75
C ALA A 322 8.67 25.87 -2.98
N LEU A 323 8.62 24.54 -2.74
CA LEU A 323 7.48 23.87 -2.15
C LEU A 323 7.68 23.67 -0.64
N ASP A 324 6.73 24.16 0.16
CA ASP A 324 6.65 23.87 1.60
C ASP A 324 5.95 22.52 1.82
N ARG A 325 6.74 21.46 1.90
CA ARG A 325 6.22 20.11 2.07
C ARG A 325 5.66 19.84 3.46
N GLU A 326 6.16 20.55 4.47
CA GLU A 326 5.60 20.50 5.82
C GLU A 326 4.19 21.13 5.85
N PHE A 327 3.99 22.26 5.16
CA PHE A 327 2.67 22.84 4.99
C PHE A 327 1.72 21.91 4.22
N ILE A 328 2.20 21.26 3.17
CA ILE A 328 1.40 20.28 2.42
C ILE A 328 0.95 19.16 3.37
N ARG A 329 1.87 18.57 4.13
CA ARG A 329 1.59 17.52 5.11
C ARG A 329 0.56 17.97 6.15
N ASP A 330 0.82 19.11 6.81
CA ASP A 330 0.08 19.49 8.02
C ASP A 330 -1.25 20.18 7.71
N LYS A 331 -1.29 21.00 6.64
CA LYS A 331 -2.45 21.86 6.35
C LYS A 331 -3.34 21.35 5.21
N ILE A 332 -2.76 20.62 4.25
CA ILE A 332 -3.54 20.07 3.13
C ILE A 332 -3.95 18.62 3.43
N PHE A 333 -3.02 17.82 3.99
CA PHE A 333 -3.27 16.41 4.31
C PHE A 333 -3.51 16.14 5.81
N TYR A 334 -3.64 17.19 6.63
CA TYR A 334 -4.04 17.09 8.05
C TYR A 334 -3.14 16.18 8.90
N GLY A 335 -1.84 16.13 8.60
CA GLY A 335 -0.88 15.28 9.28
C GLY A 335 -0.97 13.79 8.91
N LEU A 336 -1.72 13.44 7.88
CA LEU A 336 -1.88 12.05 7.40
C LEU A 336 -0.84 11.71 6.33
N ALA A 337 0.38 12.11 6.56
CA ALA A 337 1.52 11.82 5.69
C ALA A 337 2.83 12.09 6.43
N ARG A 338 3.94 11.61 5.87
CA ARG A 338 5.31 12.01 6.24
C ARG A 338 5.95 12.77 5.08
N THR A 339 6.95 13.60 5.39
CA THR A 339 7.73 14.29 4.36
C THR A 339 8.82 13.36 3.85
N PRO A 340 8.78 12.94 2.58
CA PRO A 340 9.75 12.01 2.02
C PRO A 340 11.13 12.63 1.87
N THR A 341 12.16 11.78 1.88
CA THR A 341 13.53 12.21 1.63
C THR A 341 13.98 11.91 0.20
N GLY A 342 13.34 10.97 -0.47
CA GLY A 342 13.73 10.50 -1.79
C GLY A 342 12.77 9.46 -2.37
N PRO A 343 13.26 8.58 -3.23
CA PRO A 343 12.46 7.66 -4.04
C PRO A 343 11.90 6.45 -3.26
N ILE A 344 12.46 6.13 -2.09
CA ILE A 344 12.04 4.99 -1.27
C ILE A 344 11.30 5.53 -0.05
N ASN A 345 10.05 5.07 0.16
CA ASN A 345 9.25 5.39 1.32
C ASN A 345 9.90 4.88 2.61
N SER A 346 9.85 5.64 3.69
CA SER A 346 10.57 5.38 4.95
C SER A 346 10.19 4.09 5.67
N VAL A 347 9.07 3.46 5.33
CA VAL A 347 8.65 2.15 5.89
C VAL A 347 9.16 0.95 5.07
N VAL A 348 9.75 1.20 3.89
CA VAL A 348 10.22 0.14 2.99
C VAL A 348 11.64 -0.27 3.36
N THR A 349 11.93 -1.57 3.24
CA THR A 349 13.30 -2.09 3.39
C THR A 349 14.27 -1.37 2.45
N PHE A 350 15.49 -1.12 2.90
CA PHE A 350 16.55 -0.39 2.19
C PHE A 350 16.36 1.13 2.09
N TYR A 351 15.37 1.71 2.80
CA TYR A 351 15.32 3.15 2.96
C TYR A 351 16.61 3.68 3.61
N ASP A 352 17.13 4.77 3.05
CA ASP A 352 18.23 5.55 3.63
C ASP A 352 17.86 7.03 3.62
N GLY A 353 17.73 7.60 4.80
CA GLY A 353 17.41 9.02 4.95
C GLY A 353 18.62 9.95 4.87
N ASN A 354 19.85 9.42 4.71
CA ASN A 354 21.07 10.22 4.62
C ASN A 354 21.34 10.69 3.19
N VAL A 355 20.46 11.52 2.70
CA VAL A 355 20.46 12.09 1.34
C VAL A 355 20.34 13.61 1.39
N LYS A 356 20.59 14.27 0.27
CA LYS A 356 20.38 15.71 0.12
C LYS A 356 18.93 16.09 0.46
N ARG A 357 18.79 17.07 1.37
CA ARG A 357 17.49 17.55 1.84
C ARG A 357 17.07 18.84 1.13
N TYR A 358 15.77 18.98 0.94
CA TYR A 358 15.15 20.14 0.32
C TYR A 358 14.11 20.74 1.27
N ALA A 359 14.55 21.57 2.21
CA ALA A 359 13.64 22.44 2.97
C ALA A 359 13.18 23.61 2.10
N LEU A 360 12.04 24.22 2.44
CA LEU A 360 11.58 25.45 1.78
C LEU A 360 12.67 26.53 1.84
N ASP A 361 13.15 26.94 0.68
CA ASP A 361 14.12 28.01 0.49
C ASP A 361 13.90 28.72 -0.85
N ARG A 362 13.01 29.72 -0.84
CA ARG A 362 12.66 30.46 -2.05
C ARG A 362 13.85 31.24 -2.62
N LYS A 363 14.76 31.73 -1.76
CA LYS A 363 15.96 32.45 -2.24
C LYS A 363 16.87 31.54 -3.02
N LYS A 364 17.07 30.31 -2.54
CA LYS A 364 17.86 29.28 -3.24
C LYS A 364 17.17 28.82 -4.53
N SER A 365 15.84 28.68 -4.51
CA SER A 365 15.06 28.42 -5.72
C SER A 365 15.28 29.50 -6.77
N GLU A 366 15.17 30.77 -6.40
CA GLU A 366 15.38 31.90 -7.31
C GLU A 366 16.81 31.96 -7.84
N ALA A 367 17.83 31.74 -6.98
CA ALA A 367 19.22 31.71 -7.38
C ALA A 367 19.49 30.64 -8.47
N LEU A 368 18.95 29.42 -8.30
CA LEU A 368 19.06 28.37 -9.32
C LEU A 368 18.40 28.75 -10.66
N LEU A 369 17.23 29.41 -10.60
CA LEU A 369 16.55 29.88 -11.80
C LEU A 369 17.35 31.01 -12.48
N ASP A 370 17.98 31.90 -11.70
CA ASP A 370 18.85 32.97 -12.23
C ASP A 370 20.12 32.41 -12.86
N GLU A 371 20.76 31.38 -12.27
CA GLU A 371 21.89 30.65 -12.83
C GLU A 371 21.57 29.96 -14.16
N MET A 372 20.31 29.58 -14.39
CA MET A 372 19.81 29.02 -15.64
C MET A 372 19.51 30.11 -16.69
N GLY A 373 19.63 31.40 -16.34
CA GLY A 373 19.25 32.51 -17.23
C GLY A 373 17.75 32.75 -17.30
N LEU A 374 16.93 32.09 -16.47
CA LEU A 374 15.48 32.30 -16.39
C LEU A 374 15.17 33.54 -15.57
N LYS A 375 15.40 34.73 -16.14
CA LYS A 375 15.17 36.02 -15.48
C LYS A 375 13.69 36.36 -15.41
N ARG A 376 13.30 37.12 -14.35
CA ARG A 376 11.92 37.63 -14.23
C ARG A 376 11.64 38.65 -15.33
N GLY A 377 10.53 38.48 -16.03
CA GLY A 377 9.98 39.49 -16.92
C GLY A 377 9.33 40.66 -16.18
N PRO A 378 8.79 41.66 -16.91
CA PRO A 378 8.08 42.80 -16.32
C PRO A 378 6.85 42.39 -15.47
N ASP A 379 6.24 41.26 -15.78
CA ASP A 379 5.11 40.66 -15.08
C ASP A 379 5.54 39.78 -13.88
N GLY A 380 6.85 39.75 -13.59
CA GLY A 380 7.44 38.92 -12.55
C GLY A 380 7.56 37.44 -12.89
N ILE A 381 7.24 37.04 -14.12
CA ILE A 381 7.27 35.65 -14.59
C ILE A 381 8.60 35.33 -15.27
N ARG A 382 9.13 34.15 -14.99
CA ARG A 382 10.34 33.55 -15.58
C ARG A 382 10.00 32.55 -16.67
N VAL A 383 8.95 31.74 -16.40
CA VAL A 383 8.49 30.66 -17.30
C VAL A 383 7.01 30.35 -17.05
N LYS A 384 6.34 29.90 -18.12
CA LYS A 384 4.94 29.42 -18.06
C LYS A 384 4.90 27.93 -18.35
N LEU A 385 4.20 27.17 -17.53
CA LEU A 385 4.09 25.71 -17.61
C LEU A 385 2.63 25.28 -17.41
N GLU A 386 2.33 24.06 -17.83
CA GLU A 386 1.03 23.43 -17.61
C GLU A 386 1.10 22.35 -16.53
N LEU A 387 0.04 22.23 -15.76
CA LEU A 387 -0.12 21.22 -14.71
C LEU A 387 -1.38 20.40 -14.96
N ASN A 388 -1.23 19.12 -15.18
CA ASN A 388 -2.34 18.19 -15.20
C ASN A 388 -2.84 17.96 -13.76
N PRO A 389 -4.13 18.17 -13.47
CA PRO A 389 -4.67 17.98 -12.13
C PRO A 389 -4.79 16.51 -11.79
N SER A 390 -5.00 16.23 -10.49
CA SER A 390 -5.40 14.92 -9.96
C SER A 390 -6.78 15.06 -9.29
N PRO A 391 -7.88 15.05 -10.06
CA PRO A 391 -9.23 15.35 -9.52
C PRO A 391 -9.88 14.15 -8.83
N VAL A 392 -9.10 13.39 -8.05
CA VAL A 392 -9.58 12.21 -7.30
C VAL A 392 -10.30 12.60 -6.02
N SER A 393 -10.00 13.76 -5.43
CA SER A 393 -10.69 14.32 -4.26
C SER A 393 -10.46 15.83 -4.13
N GLN A 394 -11.22 16.48 -3.23
CA GLN A 394 -11.05 17.91 -2.94
C GLN A 394 -9.68 18.23 -2.34
N THR A 395 -9.12 17.33 -1.53
CA THR A 395 -7.80 17.49 -0.95
C THR A 395 -6.70 17.55 -2.03
N TRP A 396 -6.77 16.70 -3.05
CA TRP A 396 -5.85 16.74 -4.18
C TRP A 396 -6.00 18.03 -5.00
N MET A 397 -7.23 18.52 -5.19
CA MET A 397 -7.45 19.79 -5.89
C MET A 397 -6.91 20.99 -5.09
N ARG A 398 -6.92 20.97 -3.76
CA ARG A 398 -6.24 21.96 -2.92
C ARG A 398 -4.73 21.90 -3.09
N LEU A 399 -4.12 20.71 -3.19
CA LEU A 399 -2.70 20.54 -3.48
C LEU A 399 -2.33 21.15 -4.84
N VAL A 400 -3.14 20.93 -5.89
CA VAL A 400 -2.97 21.53 -7.21
C VAL A 400 -2.90 23.06 -7.13
N GLN A 401 -3.86 23.68 -6.42
CA GLN A 401 -3.90 25.14 -6.24
C GLN A 401 -2.71 25.65 -5.42
N TYR A 402 -2.32 24.93 -4.38
CA TYR A 402 -1.15 25.27 -3.56
C TYR A 402 0.14 25.26 -4.41
N VAL A 403 0.37 24.22 -5.19
CA VAL A 403 1.56 24.13 -6.07
C VAL A 403 1.61 25.28 -7.05
N LYS A 404 0.49 25.62 -7.71
CA LYS A 404 0.38 26.79 -8.57
C LYS A 404 0.80 28.07 -7.83
N GLN A 405 0.26 28.30 -6.63
CA GLN A 405 0.56 29.49 -5.84
C GLN A 405 2.03 29.53 -5.36
N ALA A 406 2.57 28.41 -4.89
CA ALA A 406 3.94 28.32 -4.40
C ALA A 406 4.97 28.57 -5.51
N LEU A 407 4.78 27.98 -6.68
CA LEU A 407 5.64 28.17 -7.85
C LEU A 407 5.57 29.60 -8.41
N ARG A 408 4.40 30.25 -8.36
CA ARG A 408 4.24 31.67 -8.76
C ARG A 408 5.13 32.59 -7.94
N GLN A 409 5.38 32.32 -6.66
CA GLN A 409 6.22 33.15 -5.78
C GLN A 409 7.67 33.23 -6.27
N VAL A 410 8.18 32.17 -6.94
CA VAL A 410 9.52 32.15 -7.53
C VAL A 410 9.52 32.46 -9.03
N GLY A 411 8.38 32.91 -9.58
CA GLY A 411 8.25 33.34 -10.98
C GLY A 411 7.89 32.22 -11.97
N ILE A 412 7.52 31.05 -11.51
CA ILE A 412 7.01 29.95 -12.35
C ILE A 412 5.48 30.07 -12.40
N ASP A 413 4.93 30.46 -13.53
CA ASP A 413 3.49 30.58 -13.74
C ASP A 413 2.90 29.28 -14.24
N VAL A 414 1.90 28.74 -13.53
CA VAL A 414 1.33 27.43 -13.80
C VAL A 414 -0.12 27.57 -14.22
N THR A 415 -0.44 27.06 -15.41
CA THR A 415 -1.81 26.91 -15.90
C THR A 415 -2.30 25.49 -15.61
N ILE A 416 -3.39 25.39 -14.84
CA ILE A 416 -4.02 24.09 -14.54
C ILE A 416 -4.89 23.70 -15.74
N ARG A 417 -4.62 22.54 -16.34
CA ARG A 417 -5.44 22.01 -17.45
C ARG A 417 -6.80 21.56 -16.92
N ASN A 418 -7.83 21.75 -17.71
CA ASN A 418 -9.16 21.21 -17.36
C ASN A 418 -9.28 19.78 -17.89
N MET A 419 -9.16 18.80 -17.01
CA MET A 419 -9.15 17.37 -17.34
C MET A 419 -9.85 16.55 -16.24
N ASP A 420 -10.53 15.49 -16.64
CA ASP A 420 -10.94 14.43 -15.72
C ASP A 420 -9.77 13.49 -15.38
N GLN A 421 -10.00 12.58 -14.43
CA GLN A 421 -8.96 11.67 -13.97
C GLN A 421 -8.46 10.72 -15.08
N ALA A 422 -9.33 10.20 -15.92
CA ALA A 422 -8.96 9.27 -16.99
C ALA A 422 -8.10 9.97 -18.04
N SER A 423 -8.49 11.19 -18.44
CA SER A 423 -7.74 12.04 -19.36
C SER A 423 -6.38 12.44 -18.80
N SER A 424 -6.29 12.75 -17.48
CA SER A 424 -5.03 13.08 -16.82
C SER A 424 -4.07 11.88 -16.84
N VAL A 425 -4.55 10.68 -16.52
CA VAL A 425 -3.77 9.44 -16.56
C VAL A 425 -3.31 9.10 -18.00
N ALA A 426 -4.20 9.26 -18.97
CA ALA A 426 -3.86 9.03 -20.39
C ALA A 426 -2.79 10.00 -20.89
N SER A 427 -2.92 11.29 -20.56
CA SER A 427 -1.95 12.33 -20.88
C SER A 427 -0.58 12.02 -20.27
N MET A 428 -0.53 11.62 -18.99
CA MET A 428 0.69 11.18 -18.30
C MET A 428 1.33 9.99 -19.03
N GLY A 429 0.58 8.93 -19.31
CA GLY A 429 1.07 7.74 -20.00
C GLY A 429 1.60 8.05 -21.42
N ASN A 430 1.02 9.03 -22.11
CA ASN A 430 1.45 9.49 -23.42
C ASN A 430 2.59 10.51 -23.37
N HIS A 431 3.11 10.86 -22.20
CA HIS A 431 4.15 11.89 -21.96
C HIS A 431 3.71 13.29 -22.43
N ASP A 432 2.39 13.55 -22.45
CA ASP A 432 1.82 14.83 -22.87
C ASP A 432 1.49 15.73 -21.67
N PHE A 433 2.52 16.13 -20.94
CA PHE A 433 2.43 17.03 -19.79
C PHE A 433 3.75 17.77 -19.58
N ASP A 434 3.69 18.92 -18.92
CA ASP A 434 4.87 19.54 -18.30
C ASP A 434 5.01 19.01 -16.87
N MET A 435 3.93 19.11 -16.10
CA MET A 435 3.85 18.58 -14.73
C MET A 435 2.53 17.83 -14.51
N CYS A 436 2.55 16.80 -13.65
CA CYS A 436 1.35 16.10 -13.17
C CYS A 436 1.59 15.49 -11.79
N PHE A 437 0.53 15.01 -11.14
CA PHE A 437 0.67 14.29 -9.87
C PHE A 437 0.63 12.78 -10.08
N VAL A 438 1.52 12.09 -9.37
CA VAL A 438 1.60 10.63 -9.37
C VAL A 438 1.67 10.13 -7.94
N THR A 439 0.98 9.04 -7.66
CA THR A 439 1.19 8.22 -6.47
C THR A 439 1.58 6.83 -6.91
N ASN A 440 2.75 6.38 -6.50
CA ASN A 440 3.23 5.02 -6.73
C ASN A 440 3.36 4.24 -5.43
N THR A 441 3.50 2.93 -5.55
CA THR A 441 3.56 1.98 -4.42
C THR A 441 4.79 1.10 -4.54
N ALA A 442 5.38 0.73 -3.40
CA ALA A 442 6.63 -0.02 -3.33
C ALA A 442 6.44 -1.54 -3.47
N PHE A 443 5.27 -2.07 -3.10
CA PHE A 443 4.96 -3.51 -3.11
C PHE A 443 6.01 -4.37 -2.38
N GLY A 444 6.43 -3.92 -1.20
CA GLY A 444 7.34 -4.64 -0.31
C GLY A 444 8.83 -4.54 -0.67
N ASP A 445 9.19 -4.37 -1.95
CA ASP A 445 10.60 -4.33 -2.38
C ASP A 445 10.86 -3.24 -3.44
N PRO A 446 11.98 -2.49 -3.34
CA PRO A 446 12.31 -1.46 -4.32
C PRO A 446 12.48 -1.98 -5.75
N ALA A 447 12.90 -3.23 -5.96
CA ALA A 447 13.00 -3.84 -7.29
C ALA A 447 11.64 -3.97 -7.98
N ILE A 448 10.55 -4.12 -7.21
CA ILE A 448 9.19 -4.26 -7.75
C ILE A 448 8.53 -2.90 -7.98
N GLY A 449 8.49 -2.08 -6.94
CA GLY A 449 7.65 -0.88 -6.96
C GLY A 449 8.39 0.41 -7.24
N VAL A 450 9.65 0.54 -6.83
CA VAL A 450 10.40 1.79 -6.95
C VAL A 450 11.14 1.89 -8.30
N ALA A 451 11.90 0.85 -8.66
CA ALA A 451 12.73 0.82 -9.87
C ALA A 451 11.94 1.18 -11.14
N ARG A 452 10.68 0.74 -11.23
CA ARG A 452 9.82 0.97 -12.41
C ARG A 452 9.63 2.44 -12.77
N SER A 453 9.79 3.36 -11.80
CA SER A 453 9.58 4.80 -12.01
C SER A 453 10.85 5.53 -12.46
N TYR A 454 12.03 4.88 -12.41
CA TYR A 454 13.31 5.55 -12.64
C TYR A 454 14.21 4.88 -13.67
N ILE A 455 14.02 3.56 -13.95
CA ILE A 455 14.87 2.87 -14.93
C ILE A 455 14.51 3.27 -16.36
N THR A 456 15.53 3.45 -17.18
CA THR A 456 15.41 3.96 -18.57
C THR A 456 14.55 3.06 -19.46
N SER A 457 14.62 1.73 -19.30
CA SER A 457 13.84 0.77 -20.09
C SER A 457 12.32 0.86 -19.86
N ASN A 458 11.89 1.54 -18.80
CA ASN A 458 10.48 1.79 -18.48
C ASN A 458 9.94 3.13 -19.00
N ILE A 459 10.70 3.85 -19.79
CA ILE A 459 10.19 4.99 -20.59
C ILE A 459 9.36 4.43 -21.74
N ARG A 460 8.05 4.25 -21.51
CA ARG A 460 7.13 3.58 -22.44
C ARG A 460 5.91 4.44 -22.67
N LYS A 461 5.80 5.00 -23.89
CA LYS A 461 4.63 5.76 -24.28
C LYS A 461 3.38 4.89 -24.29
N GLY A 462 2.28 5.41 -23.76
CA GLY A 462 1.01 4.70 -23.61
C GLY A 462 0.89 3.85 -22.35
N VAL A 463 1.94 3.78 -21.51
CA VAL A 463 1.94 2.96 -20.30
C VAL A 463 2.07 3.87 -19.05
N PRO A 464 0.96 4.20 -18.37
CA PRO A 464 0.99 5.04 -17.18
C PRO A 464 1.64 4.32 -15.98
N PHE A 465 2.04 5.11 -14.96
CA PHE A 465 2.64 4.63 -13.71
C PHE A 465 3.94 3.84 -13.87
N THR A 466 4.69 4.13 -14.93
CA THR A 466 6.06 3.68 -15.18
C THR A 466 7.01 4.88 -15.08
N ASN A 467 8.12 4.90 -15.80
CA ASN A 467 9.02 6.06 -15.87
C ASN A 467 8.42 7.13 -16.84
N THR A 468 7.28 7.69 -16.47
CA THR A 468 6.57 8.69 -17.28
C THR A 468 7.23 10.07 -17.24
N CYS A 469 8.05 10.36 -16.21
CA CYS A 469 8.90 11.56 -16.18
C CYS A 469 10.05 11.53 -17.20
N GLN A 470 10.30 10.38 -17.82
CA GLN A 470 11.34 10.16 -18.83
C GLN A 470 12.77 10.43 -18.31
N TYR A 471 13.01 10.18 -17.02
CA TYR A 471 14.35 10.23 -16.44
C TYR A 471 15.22 9.09 -16.98
N SER A 472 16.50 9.37 -17.23
CA SER A 472 17.46 8.38 -17.71
C SER A 472 18.84 8.66 -17.12
N ASN A 473 19.38 7.66 -16.42
CA ASN A 473 20.73 7.70 -15.88
C ASN A 473 21.29 6.26 -15.89
N PRO A 474 22.31 5.96 -16.72
CA PRO A 474 22.88 4.61 -16.84
C PRO A 474 23.36 4.04 -15.48
N ARG A 475 23.92 4.89 -14.61
CA ARG A 475 24.39 4.44 -13.29
C ARG A 475 23.24 4.00 -12.41
N VAL A 476 22.10 4.69 -12.45
CA VAL A 476 20.89 4.32 -11.72
C VAL A 476 20.32 3.00 -12.25
N ASP A 477 20.32 2.81 -13.57
CA ASP A 477 19.90 1.55 -14.20
C ASP A 477 20.76 0.37 -13.75
N GLU A 478 22.09 0.53 -13.77
CA GLU A 478 23.05 -0.48 -13.29
C GLU A 478 22.84 -0.84 -11.81
N LEU A 479 22.64 0.16 -10.96
CA LEU A 479 22.46 -0.03 -9.52
C LEU A 479 21.16 -0.76 -9.21
N PHE A 480 20.04 -0.40 -9.86
CA PHE A 480 18.77 -1.10 -9.69
C PHE A 480 18.86 -2.56 -10.19
N ASP A 481 19.51 -2.79 -11.34
CA ASP A 481 19.68 -4.15 -11.88
C ASP A 481 20.54 -5.02 -10.95
N ALA A 482 21.68 -4.49 -10.48
CA ALA A 482 22.55 -5.20 -9.53
C ALA A 482 21.82 -5.50 -8.21
N ALA A 483 21.11 -4.51 -7.65
CA ALA A 483 20.35 -4.69 -6.41
C ALA A 483 19.21 -5.71 -6.54
N ALA A 484 18.57 -5.76 -7.71
CA ALA A 484 17.50 -6.72 -7.97
C ALA A 484 18.00 -8.17 -8.04
N LYS A 485 19.27 -8.38 -8.41
CA LYS A 485 19.89 -9.71 -8.61
C LYS A 485 20.72 -10.20 -7.41
N SER A 486 21.09 -9.32 -6.48
CA SER A 486 21.90 -9.71 -5.33
C SER A 486 21.06 -10.35 -4.22
N ASN A 487 21.51 -11.51 -3.70
CA ASN A 487 20.95 -12.17 -2.52
C ASN A 487 21.57 -11.63 -1.22
N ASP A 488 22.66 -10.85 -1.28
CA ASP A 488 23.29 -10.24 -0.11
C ASP A 488 22.54 -8.97 0.29
N ARG A 489 21.91 -9.01 1.46
CA ARG A 489 21.15 -7.89 2.02
C ARG A 489 21.99 -6.62 2.20
N ASN A 490 23.26 -6.77 2.63
CA ASN A 490 24.15 -5.62 2.87
C ASN A 490 24.57 -4.98 1.54
N GLU A 491 24.84 -5.80 0.53
CA GLU A 491 25.10 -5.30 -0.81
C GLU A 491 23.90 -4.58 -1.38
N ARG A 492 22.70 -5.14 -1.28
CA ARG A 492 21.46 -4.46 -1.69
C ARG A 492 21.28 -3.13 -0.98
N GLN A 493 21.51 -3.07 0.34
CA GLN A 493 21.44 -1.82 1.09
C GLN A 493 22.40 -0.77 0.53
N ARG A 494 23.66 -1.15 0.28
CA ARG A 494 24.68 -0.24 -0.29
C ARG A 494 24.25 0.28 -1.67
N LEU A 495 23.77 -0.61 -2.54
CA LEU A 495 23.34 -0.24 -3.89
C LEU A 495 22.12 0.70 -3.87
N TYR A 496 21.09 0.40 -3.06
CA TYR A 496 19.93 1.28 -2.92
C TYR A 496 20.23 2.59 -2.20
N THR A 497 21.22 2.62 -1.30
CA THR A 497 21.71 3.89 -0.72
C THR A 497 22.29 4.78 -1.81
N GLU A 498 23.16 4.24 -2.70
CA GLU A 498 23.72 5.00 -3.81
C GLU A 498 22.63 5.49 -4.79
N VAL A 499 21.63 4.65 -5.11
CA VAL A 499 20.45 5.06 -5.90
C VAL A 499 19.75 6.26 -5.27
N GLN A 500 19.47 6.21 -3.97
CA GLN A 500 18.78 7.28 -3.26
C GLN A 500 19.59 8.59 -3.26
N GLN A 501 20.91 8.50 -3.11
CA GLN A 501 21.79 9.67 -3.17
C GLN A 501 21.79 10.32 -4.55
N ILE A 502 21.92 9.53 -5.62
CA ILE A 502 21.89 10.03 -7.01
C ILE A 502 20.53 10.66 -7.32
N LEU A 503 19.44 9.96 -7.02
CA LEU A 503 18.10 10.47 -7.31
C LEU A 503 17.76 11.71 -6.49
N ALA A 504 18.21 11.79 -5.23
CA ALA A 504 18.03 12.99 -4.41
C ALA A 504 18.81 14.20 -4.96
N GLU A 505 19.95 13.98 -5.65
CA GLU A 505 20.68 15.04 -6.33
C GLU A 505 20.05 15.42 -7.67
N ASP A 506 19.62 14.44 -8.47
CA ASP A 506 19.07 14.66 -9.81
C ASP A 506 17.63 15.17 -9.82
N VAL A 507 16.85 14.88 -8.74
CA VAL A 507 15.45 15.27 -8.56
C VAL A 507 14.61 14.97 -9.82
N PRO A 508 14.49 13.71 -10.27
CA PRO A 508 13.68 13.41 -11.45
C PRO A 508 12.22 13.81 -11.27
N VAL A 509 11.74 13.77 -10.04
CA VAL A 509 10.39 14.18 -9.60
C VAL A 509 10.50 14.95 -8.27
N ALA A 510 9.53 15.80 -7.96
CA ALA A 510 9.47 16.47 -6.66
C ALA A 510 8.65 15.61 -5.67
N TRP A 511 9.33 14.81 -4.83
CA TRP A 511 8.66 13.99 -3.81
C TRP A 511 7.96 14.87 -2.78
N LEU A 512 6.65 14.66 -2.59
CA LEU A 512 5.82 15.50 -1.73
C LEU A 512 5.43 14.81 -0.42
N LEU A 513 4.90 13.58 -0.50
CA LEU A 513 4.24 12.91 0.61
C LEU A 513 4.47 11.39 0.59
N GLU A 514 4.83 10.82 1.73
CA GLU A 514 4.57 9.43 2.06
C GLU A 514 3.19 9.38 2.71
N LEU A 515 2.18 8.94 1.97
CA LEU A 515 0.80 8.98 2.44
C LEU A 515 0.54 7.94 3.54
N GLU A 516 -0.08 8.39 4.62
CA GLU A 516 -0.63 7.56 5.68
C GLU A 516 -2.15 7.53 5.52
N TYR A 517 -2.63 6.56 4.80
CA TYR A 517 -4.06 6.43 4.54
C TYR A 517 -4.83 6.08 5.82
N ALA A 518 -5.84 6.89 6.13
CA ALA A 518 -6.69 6.66 7.29
C ALA A 518 -7.73 5.56 6.99
N ILE A 519 -7.79 4.57 7.85
CA ILE A 519 -8.84 3.56 7.92
C ILE A 519 -9.69 3.92 9.12
N SER A 520 -10.96 4.26 8.91
CA SER A 520 -11.88 4.62 9.98
C SER A 520 -12.79 3.44 10.30
N VAL A 521 -12.73 2.96 11.55
CA VAL A 521 -13.36 1.72 11.99
C VAL A 521 -14.24 1.99 13.21
N ASN A 522 -15.46 1.45 13.22
CA ASN A 522 -16.29 1.41 14.41
C ASN A 522 -15.60 0.55 15.49
N ARG A 523 -15.52 1.03 16.73
CA ARG A 523 -14.81 0.34 17.83
C ARG A 523 -15.40 -1.00 18.24
N GLN A 524 -16.59 -1.33 17.76
CA GLN A 524 -17.15 -2.67 17.90
C GLN A 524 -16.40 -3.71 17.06
N MET A 525 -15.66 -3.26 16.02
CA MET A 525 -14.88 -4.13 15.15
C MET A 525 -13.45 -4.22 15.65
N HIS A 526 -12.95 -5.43 15.80
CA HIS A 526 -11.61 -5.73 16.27
C HIS A 526 -10.81 -6.48 15.21
N ASP A 527 -9.49 -6.38 15.29
CA ASP A 527 -8.52 -7.06 14.41
C ASP A 527 -8.70 -6.77 12.90
N VAL A 528 -9.18 -5.55 12.57
CA VAL A 528 -9.38 -5.12 11.17
C VAL A 528 -8.05 -4.90 10.46
N VAL A 529 -7.03 -4.40 11.17
CA VAL A 529 -5.69 -4.14 10.64
C VAL A 529 -4.67 -4.92 11.46
N THR A 530 -4.24 -6.07 10.95
CA THR A 530 -3.32 -6.99 11.65
C THR A 530 -2.01 -7.21 10.90
N THR A 531 -1.91 -6.73 9.66
CA THR A 531 -0.75 -6.92 8.77
C THR A 531 -0.43 -5.65 7.99
N GLY A 532 0.69 -5.65 7.27
CA GLY A 532 1.08 -4.56 6.37
C GLY A 532 0.22 -4.42 5.12
N LEU A 533 -0.76 -5.32 4.91
CA LEU A 533 -1.76 -5.24 3.83
C LEU A 533 -3.08 -4.59 4.29
N GLY A 534 -3.31 -4.48 5.60
CA GLY A 534 -4.44 -3.78 6.20
C GLY A 534 -5.81 -4.21 5.67
N VAL A 535 -6.56 -3.28 5.10
CA VAL A 535 -7.91 -3.57 4.56
C VAL A 535 -7.89 -4.48 3.32
N ASN A 536 -6.74 -4.69 2.70
CA ASN A 536 -6.57 -5.61 1.57
C ASN A 536 -6.34 -7.07 2.02
N GLU A 537 -6.41 -7.33 3.33
CA GLU A 537 -6.36 -8.67 3.92
C GLU A 537 -7.70 -9.41 3.83
N SER A 538 -7.66 -10.69 4.19
CA SER A 538 -8.80 -11.60 4.13
C SER A 538 -9.92 -11.30 5.14
N PHE A 539 -9.63 -10.61 6.25
CA PHE A 539 -10.53 -10.37 7.40
C PHE A 539 -10.95 -11.65 8.13
N ASP A 540 -10.16 -12.71 8.01
CA ASP A 540 -10.48 -13.99 8.68
C ASP A 540 -10.49 -13.89 10.21
N ARG A 541 -9.71 -12.95 10.80
CA ARG A 541 -9.61 -12.72 12.24
C ARG A 541 -10.50 -11.59 12.78
N VAL A 542 -11.18 -10.87 11.90
CA VAL A 542 -12.05 -9.77 12.31
C VAL A 542 -13.24 -10.32 13.11
N TYR A 543 -13.51 -9.71 14.27
CA TYR A 543 -14.66 -10.04 15.09
C TYR A 543 -15.38 -8.79 15.59
N MET A 544 -16.65 -8.95 15.98
CA MET A 544 -17.52 -7.90 16.48
C MET A 544 -17.83 -8.12 17.95
N THR A 545 -17.79 -7.04 18.73
CA THR A 545 -18.34 -7.00 20.09
C THR A 545 -19.70 -6.35 20.12
N ALA A 546 -20.48 -6.59 21.18
CA ALA A 546 -21.81 -6.02 21.35
C ALA A 546 -21.76 -4.51 21.62
#